data_889f8e8194a4c13262f4d32f49a635df
#
_entry.id   889f8e8194a4c13262f4d32f49a635df
#
_cell.length_a   1.000
_cell.length_b   1.000
_cell.length_c   1.000
_cell.angle_alpha   90.00
_cell.angle_beta   90.00
_cell.angle_gamma   90.00
#
_symmetry.space_group_name_H-M   'P 1'
#
loop_
_entity.id
_entity.type
_entity.pdbx_description
1 polymer ?
#
loop_
_entity_poly.entity_id
_entity_poly.type
_entity_poly.pdbx_seq_one_letter_code
_entity_poly.pdbx_strand_id
1 'polypeptide(L)'
;MSSISEAVDALERALEVLGAADWTQVGDGERVGLLDRWETCVRRQRAVAHAVIHGLDAAELGAPVAVVVADVLRISRSEARRRVRDAEQLAPRTSLSGQLLPPVLPATAAAWAAGVLDPEHLRTIQKFMRELPDHVGPGVAEYCEALLAEKAALLRPDQLEVVADRLAITVNPDGVFSDEDRARKRGFVWCGRQRSDGMSVGKLFATPQLRAM
;
A
#
# COMPACT_ATOMS: atom_id res chain seq x y z
N MET A 1 20.09 5.43 -25.69
CA MET A 1 19.15 5.27 -24.55
C MET A 1 18.08 4.31 -25.01
N SER A 2 17.89 3.21 -24.31
CA SER A 2 16.81 2.26 -24.62
C SER A 2 15.45 2.96 -24.45
N SER A 3 14.53 2.74 -25.38
CA SER A 3 13.18 3.31 -25.25
C SER A 3 12.43 2.58 -24.12
N ILE A 4 11.39 3.22 -23.56
CA ILE A 4 10.53 2.59 -22.55
C ILE A 4 9.91 1.30 -23.11
N SER A 5 9.52 1.30 -24.40
CA SER A 5 9.00 0.14 -25.10
C SER A 5 10.01 -1.01 -25.13
N GLU A 6 11.26 -0.73 -25.51
CA GLU A 6 12.33 -1.76 -25.50
C GLU A 6 12.57 -2.37 -24.11
N ALA A 7 12.40 -1.58 -23.06
CA ALA A 7 12.50 -2.08 -21.68
C ALA A 7 11.34 -3.03 -21.33
N VAL A 8 10.12 -2.72 -21.77
CA VAL A 8 8.95 -3.62 -21.61
C VAL A 8 9.15 -4.90 -22.42
N ASP A 9 9.58 -4.80 -23.68
CA ASP A 9 9.88 -5.97 -24.54
C ASP A 9 10.96 -6.87 -23.93
N ALA A 10 11.96 -6.28 -23.28
CA ALA A 10 13.00 -7.03 -22.60
C ALA A 10 12.47 -7.77 -21.37
N LEU A 11 11.56 -7.17 -20.62
CA LEU A 11 10.88 -7.80 -19.50
C LEU A 11 10.01 -8.98 -19.96
N GLU A 12 9.24 -8.81 -21.03
CA GLU A 12 8.42 -9.87 -21.60
C GLU A 12 9.28 -11.07 -22.03
N ARG A 13 10.37 -10.83 -22.76
CA ARG A 13 11.33 -11.90 -23.14
C ARG A 13 11.93 -12.62 -21.92
N ALA A 14 12.28 -11.87 -20.86
CA ALA A 14 12.81 -12.46 -19.64
C ALA A 14 11.77 -13.37 -18.96
N LEU A 15 10.50 -12.99 -18.96
CA LEU A 15 9.41 -13.80 -18.41
C LEU A 15 9.17 -15.06 -19.25
N GLU A 16 9.26 -14.98 -20.58
CA GLU A 16 9.17 -16.15 -21.46
C GLU A 16 10.29 -17.17 -21.15
N VAL A 17 11.53 -16.71 -21.03
CA VAL A 17 12.67 -17.57 -20.68
C VAL A 17 12.47 -18.24 -19.32
N LEU A 18 12.02 -17.48 -18.31
CA LEU A 18 11.77 -18.03 -16.99
C LEU A 18 10.59 -19.02 -16.98
N GLY A 19 9.55 -18.75 -17.77
CA GLY A 19 8.40 -19.64 -17.93
C GLY A 19 8.70 -20.95 -18.65
N ALA A 20 9.69 -20.94 -19.54
CA ALA A 20 10.15 -22.13 -20.27
C ALA A 20 11.26 -22.91 -19.54
N ALA A 21 11.79 -22.39 -18.44
CA ALA A 21 12.91 -23.01 -17.73
C ALA A 21 12.51 -24.33 -17.05
N ASP A 22 13.40 -25.31 -17.13
CA ASP A 22 13.25 -26.56 -16.38
C ASP A 22 13.73 -26.39 -14.93
N TRP A 23 12.83 -26.03 -14.08
CA TRP A 23 13.11 -25.82 -12.66
C TRP A 23 13.49 -27.10 -11.91
N THR A 24 13.28 -28.28 -12.48
CA THR A 24 13.68 -29.56 -11.84
C THR A 24 15.20 -29.75 -11.79
N GLN A 25 15.93 -29.04 -12.65
CA GLN A 25 17.40 -29.04 -12.69
C GLN A 25 18.04 -28.12 -11.63
N VAL A 26 17.24 -27.30 -10.95
CA VAL A 26 17.72 -26.34 -9.92
C VAL A 26 17.48 -26.96 -8.55
N GLY A 27 18.47 -26.97 -7.68
CA GLY A 27 18.34 -27.47 -6.31
C GLY A 27 17.42 -26.57 -5.45
N ASP A 28 16.74 -27.14 -4.44
CA ASP A 28 15.72 -26.43 -3.64
C ASP A 28 16.28 -25.17 -2.93
N GLY A 29 17.51 -25.23 -2.41
CA GLY A 29 18.14 -24.05 -1.80
C GLY A 29 18.35 -22.90 -2.79
N GLU A 30 18.76 -23.22 -4.01
CA GLU A 30 18.91 -22.22 -5.08
C GLU A 30 17.57 -21.70 -5.56
N ARG A 31 16.54 -22.56 -5.69
CA ARG A 31 15.17 -22.14 -6.03
C ARG A 31 14.62 -21.11 -5.04
N VAL A 32 14.81 -21.33 -3.75
CA VAL A 32 14.39 -20.37 -2.72
C VAL A 32 15.08 -19.02 -2.89
N GLY A 33 16.39 -19.01 -3.14
CA GLY A 33 17.12 -17.77 -3.40
C GLY A 33 16.67 -17.06 -4.71
N LEU A 34 16.36 -17.82 -5.75
CA LEU A 34 15.81 -17.27 -6.99
C LEU A 34 14.39 -16.72 -6.81
N LEU A 35 13.55 -17.40 -6.00
CA LEU A 35 12.21 -16.95 -5.69
C LEU A 35 12.22 -15.61 -4.93
N ASP A 36 13.11 -15.44 -3.95
CA ASP A 36 13.29 -14.18 -3.23
C ASP A 36 13.69 -13.02 -4.16
N ARG A 37 14.68 -13.29 -5.04
CA ARG A 37 15.10 -12.31 -6.05
C ARG A 37 13.97 -11.95 -7.02
N TRP A 38 13.21 -12.96 -7.46
CA TRP A 38 12.05 -12.77 -8.34
C TRP A 38 11.00 -11.90 -7.66
N GLU A 39 10.62 -12.23 -6.42
CA GLU A 39 9.63 -11.47 -5.67
C GLU A 39 10.06 -10.00 -5.51
N THR A 40 11.35 -9.75 -5.26
CA THR A 40 11.89 -8.38 -5.25
C THR A 40 11.70 -7.67 -6.60
N CYS A 41 11.90 -8.37 -7.72
CA CYS A 41 11.64 -7.80 -9.04
C CYS A 41 10.15 -7.48 -9.26
N VAL A 42 9.24 -8.37 -8.84
CA VAL A 42 7.79 -8.16 -8.91
C VAL A 42 7.37 -6.92 -8.09
N ARG A 43 7.93 -6.76 -6.89
CA ARG A 43 7.66 -5.59 -6.04
C ARG A 43 8.18 -4.29 -6.68
N ARG A 44 9.36 -4.30 -7.28
CA ARG A 44 9.89 -3.15 -8.05
C ARG A 44 9.03 -2.80 -9.27
N GLN A 45 8.50 -3.80 -9.98
CA GLN A 45 7.56 -3.56 -11.08
C GLN A 45 6.30 -2.85 -10.59
N ARG A 46 5.79 -3.19 -9.40
CA ARG A 46 4.65 -2.48 -8.80
C ARG A 46 4.99 -1.03 -8.48
N ALA A 47 6.20 -0.76 -7.99
CA ALA A 47 6.65 0.61 -7.74
C ALA A 47 6.71 1.44 -9.03
N VAL A 48 7.24 0.86 -10.12
CA VAL A 48 7.23 1.49 -11.45
C VAL A 48 5.80 1.75 -11.93
N ALA A 49 4.90 0.77 -11.78
CA ALA A 49 3.50 0.92 -12.16
C ALA A 49 2.80 2.06 -11.37
N HIS A 50 3.13 2.24 -10.08
CA HIS A 50 2.62 3.37 -9.30
C HIS A 50 3.15 4.71 -9.81
N ALA A 51 4.44 4.78 -10.20
CA ALA A 51 5.00 5.99 -10.79
C ALA A 51 4.32 6.35 -12.13
N VAL A 52 4.02 5.35 -12.96
CA VAL A 52 3.25 5.55 -14.20
C VAL A 52 1.84 6.05 -13.90
N ILE A 53 1.13 5.43 -12.95
CA ILE A 53 -0.22 5.84 -12.55
C ILE A 53 -0.23 7.29 -12.03
N HIS A 54 0.77 7.66 -11.22
CA HIS A 54 0.89 9.02 -10.70
C HIS A 54 1.09 10.08 -11.81
N GLY A 55 1.78 9.72 -12.88
CA GLY A 55 2.03 10.59 -14.02
C GLY A 55 0.84 10.75 -14.99
N LEU A 56 -0.28 10.04 -14.78
CA LEU A 56 -1.45 10.14 -15.65
C LEU A 56 -2.27 11.41 -15.34
N ASP A 57 -2.65 12.15 -16.39
CA ASP A 57 -3.53 13.31 -16.28
C ASP A 57 -4.97 12.96 -16.68
N ALA A 58 -5.90 13.16 -15.73
CA ALA A 58 -7.33 12.93 -15.96
C ALA A 58 -7.92 13.82 -17.09
N ALA A 59 -7.37 15.03 -17.28
CA ALA A 59 -7.82 15.94 -18.33
C ALA A 59 -7.41 15.42 -19.72
N GLU A 60 -6.19 14.92 -19.86
CA GLU A 60 -5.72 14.31 -21.11
C GLU A 60 -6.45 12.99 -21.41
N LEU A 61 -6.79 12.22 -20.37
CA LEU A 61 -7.50 10.96 -20.52
C LEU A 61 -9.01 11.13 -20.77
N GLY A 62 -9.57 12.31 -20.54
CA GLY A 62 -11.01 12.58 -20.63
C GLY A 62 -11.87 11.82 -19.61
N ALA A 63 -11.26 11.19 -18.60
CA ALA A 63 -11.94 10.42 -17.56
C ALA A 63 -11.09 10.36 -16.29
N PRO A 64 -11.70 10.09 -15.11
CA PRO A 64 -10.94 9.90 -13.87
C PRO A 64 -9.91 8.77 -14.00
N VAL A 65 -8.67 9.01 -13.57
CA VAL A 65 -7.54 8.06 -13.68
C VAL A 65 -7.91 6.66 -13.16
N ALA A 66 -8.60 6.58 -12.01
CA ALA A 66 -9.01 5.28 -11.45
C ALA A 66 -10.00 4.50 -12.34
N VAL A 67 -10.79 5.18 -13.18
CA VAL A 67 -11.69 4.52 -14.13
C VAL A 67 -10.87 3.93 -15.29
N VAL A 68 -9.98 4.73 -15.87
CA VAL A 68 -9.11 4.29 -16.97
C VAL A 68 -8.21 3.13 -16.53
N VAL A 69 -7.59 3.25 -15.36
CA VAL A 69 -6.75 2.18 -14.77
C VAL A 69 -7.55 0.89 -14.56
N ALA A 70 -8.80 0.99 -14.07
CA ALA A 70 -9.65 -0.19 -13.89
C ALA A 70 -9.93 -0.91 -15.20
N ASP A 71 -10.28 -0.16 -16.24
CA ASP A 71 -10.69 -0.69 -17.54
C ASP A 71 -9.48 -1.26 -18.31
N VAL A 72 -8.36 -0.53 -18.37
CA VAL A 72 -7.13 -0.94 -19.07
C VAL A 72 -6.51 -2.18 -18.42
N LEU A 73 -6.38 -2.17 -17.08
CA LEU A 73 -5.77 -3.28 -16.35
C LEU A 73 -6.77 -4.41 -16.04
N ARG A 74 -8.05 -4.25 -16.36
CA ARG A 74 -9.11 -5.24 -16.08
C ARG A 74 -9.18 -5.64 -14.62
N ILE A 75 -9.03 -4.65 -13.72
CA ILE A 75 -9.12 -4.84 -12.27
C ILE A 75 -10.39 -4.17 -11.73
N SER A 76 -10.76 -4.51 -10.50
CA SER A 76 -11.93 -3.87 -9.87
C SER A 76 -11.71 -2.37 -9.68
N ARG A 77 -12.79 -1.58 -9.72
CA ARG A 77 -12.73 -0.14 -9.45
C ARG A 77 -12.20 0.18 -8.04
N SER A 78 -12.43 -0.70 -7.06
CA SER A 78 -11.88 -0.55 -5.72
C SER A 78 -10.36 -0.71 -5.71
N GLU A 79 -9.84 -1.70 -6.44
CA GLU A 79 -8.41 -1.94 -6.59
C GLU A 79 -7.73 -0.78 -7.35
N ALA A 80 -8.34 -0.31 -8.44
CA ALA A 80 -7.81 0.83 -9.19
C ALA A 80 -7.73 2.11 -8.33
N ARG A 81 -8.79 2.43 -7.57
CA ARG A 81 -8.78 3.55 -6.62
C ARG A 81 -7.71 3.38 -5.55
N ARG A 82 -7.46 2.17 -5.08
CA ARG A 82 -6.40 1.89 -4.13
C ARG A 82 -5.04 2.20 -4.74
N ARG A 83 -4.74 1.68 -5.94
CA ARG A 83 -3.47 1.93 -6.64
C ARG A 83 -3.22 3.41 -6.92
N VAL A 84 -4.25 4.16 -7.27
CA VAL A 84 -4.14 5.62 -7.44
C VAL A 84 -3.78 6.30 -6.12
N ARG A 85 -4.48 5.99 -5.02
CA ARG A 85 -4.14 6.55 -3.70
C ARG A 85 -2.76 6.16 -3.21
N ASP A 86 -2.36 4.90 -3.42
CA ASP A 86 -1.03 4.42 -3.06
C ASP A 86 0.04 5.19 -3.86
N ALA A 87 -0.17 5.40 -5.15
CA ALA A 87 0.71 6.18 -6.02
C ALA A 87 0.83 7.64 -5.56
N GLU A 88 -0.27 8.29 -5.20
CA GLU A 88 -0.31 9.67 -4.67
C GLU A 88 0.46 9.81 -3.35
N GLN A 89 0.40 8.81 -2.46
CA GLN A 89 1.10 8.86 -1.17
C GLN A 89 2.60 8.60 -1.28
N LEU A 90 3.00 7.79 -2.26
CA LEU A 90 4.39 7.35 -2.45
C LEU A 90 5.16 8.20 -3.46
N ALA A 91 4.47 9.04 -4.23
CA ALA A 91 5.12 9.94 -5.19
C ALA A 91 5.53 11.28 -4.57
N PRO A 92 6.57 11.92 -5.12
CA PRO A 92 6.87 13.32 -4.80
C PRO A 92 5.66 14.21 -5.09
N ARG A 93 5.46 15.20 -4.23
CA ARG A 93 4.36 16.17 -4.34
C ARG A 93 4.85 17.49 -4.90
N THR A 94 3.95 18.28 -5.47
CA THR A 94 4.27 19.65 -5.90
C THR A 94 3.44 20.63 -5.06
N SER A 95 4.10 21.61 -4.45
CA SER A 95 3.43 22.69 -3.72
C SER A 95 2.69 23.62 -4.69
N LEU A 96 1.80 24.45 -4.16
CA LEU A 96 1.12 25.48 -4.95
C LEU A 96 2.08 26.49 -5.62
N SER A 97 3.30 26.64 -5.06
CA SER A 97 4.36 27.47 -5.63
C SER A 97 5.22 26.72 -6.67
N GLY A 98 4.91 25.47 -7.02
CA GLY A 98 5.69 24.65 -7.94
C GLY A 98 6.93 23.98 -7.33
N GLN A 99 7.16 24.11 -6.02
CA GLN A 99 8.28 23.47 -5.34
C GLN A 99 8.02 21.97 -5.17
N LEU A 100 9.02 21.14 -5.48
CA LEU A 100 8.99 19.71 -5.25
C LEU A 100 9.08 19.42 -3.75
N LEU A 101 8.13 18.66 -3.23
CA LEU A 101 8.05 18.22 -1.84
C LEU A 101 8.24 16.69 -1.79
N PRO A 102 8.73 16.15 -0.65
CA PRO A 102 8.83 14.69 -0.47
C PRO A 102 7.45 14.03 -0.53
N PRO A 103 7.39 12.71 -0.73
CA PRO A 103 6.18 11.91 -0.57
C PRO A 103 5.50 12.14 0.79
N VAL A 104 4.24 11.76 0.90
CA VAL A 104 3.53 11.77 2.21
C VAL A 104 4.18 10.78 3.19
N LEU A 105 4.65 9.63 2.67
CA LEU A 105 5.32 8.57 3.41
C LEU A 105 6.72 8.35 2.81
N PRO A 106 7.73 9.18 3.16
CA PRO A 106 9.01 9.19 2.45
C PRO A 106 9.86 7.93 2.67
N ALA A 107 9.93 7.39 3.89
CA ALA A 107 10.67 6.17 4.17
C ALA A 107 9.99 4.94 3.54
N THR A 108 8.66 4.89 3.61
CA THR A 108 7.84 3.87 2.95
C THR A 108 7.99 3.92 1.43
N ALA A 109 8.02 5.12 0.84
CA ALA A 109 8.24 5.30 -0.59
C ALA A 109 9.61 4.79 -1.05
N ALA A 110 10.66 5.08 -0.28
CA ALA A 110 12.01 4.57 -0.55
C ALA A 110 12.07 3.04 -0.47
N ALA A 111 11.49 2.44 0.58
CA ALA A 111 11.42 0.99 0.76
C ALA A 111 10.55 0.30 -0.33
N TRP A 112 9.46 0.95 -0.75
CA TRP A 112 8.62 0.49 -1.86
C TRP A 112 9.39 0.49 -3.18
N ALA A 113 10.09 1.56 -3.50
CA ALA A 113 10.91 1.66 -4.71
C ALA A 113 12.05 0.63 -4.73
N ALA A 114 12.63 0.32 -3.57
CA ALA A 114 13.64 -0.73 -3.43
C ALA A 114 13.08 -2.16 -3.62
N GLY A 115 11.75 -2.35 -3.58
CA GLY A 115 11.10 -3.65 -3.75
C GLY A 115 11.14 -4.52 -2.49
N VAL A 116 11.38 -3.92 -1.32
CA VAL A 116 11.42 -4.68 -0.05
C VAL A 116 10.04 -4.80 0.60
N LEU A 117 9.07 -3.97 0.18
CA LEU A 117 7.71 -3.99 0.73
C LEU A 117 6.74 -4.72 -0.19
N ASP A 118 5.92 -5.58 0.41
CA ASP A 118 4.72 -6.13 -0.22
C ASP A 118 3.53 -5.15 -0.04
N PRO A 119 2.49 -5.20 -0.90
CA PRO A 119 1.27 -4.42 -0.70
C PRO A 119 0.60 -4.58 0.66
N GLU A 120 0.81 -5.70 1.36
CA GLU A 120 0.28 -5.89 2.71
C GLU A 120 1.03 -5.07 3.75
N HIS A 121 2.36 -4.97 3.64
CA HIS A 121 3.16 -4.05 4.46
C HIS A 121 2.70 -2.60 4.28
N LEU A 122 2.55 -2.18 3.03
CA LEU A 122 2.07 -0.82 2.72
C LEU A 122 0.71 -0.54 3.37
N ARG A 123 -0.23 -1.49 3.30
CA ARG A 123 -1.54 -1.36 3.96
C ARG A 123 -1.44 -1.22 5.48
N THR A 124 -0.56 -1.98 6.11
CA THR A 124 -0.33 -1.91 7.56
C THR A 124 0.21 -0.54 7.95
N ILE A 125 1.22 -0.02 7.24
CA ILE A 125 1.79 1.32 7.49
C ILE A 125 0.73 2.40 7.27
N GLN A 126 0.01 2.36 6.14
CA GLN A 126 -1.04 3.33 5.83
C GLN A 126 -2.19 3.30 6.86
N LYS A 127 -2.58 2.10 7.34
CA LYS A 127 -3.58 1.94 8.40
C LYS A 127 -3.09 2.61 9.68
N PHE A 128 -1.88 2.30 10.11
CA PHE A 128 -1.28 2.88 11.30
C PHE A 128 -1.26 4.42 11.23
N MET A 129 -0.72 4.98 10.14
CA MET A 129 -0.60 6.43 9.96
C MET A 129 -1.96 7.14 9.95
N ARG A 130 -2.98 6.53 9.35
CA ARG A 130 -4.35 7.07 9.34
C ARG A 130 -5.04 7.00 10.70
N GLU A 131 -4.67 6.03 11.52
CA GLU A 131 -5.28 5.77 12.83
C GLU A 131 -4.56 6.49 13.97
N LEU A 132 -3.43 7.16 13.70
CA LEU A 132 -2.77 8.02 14.68
C LEU A 132 -3.71 9.14 15.13
N PRO A 133 -3.78 9.41 16.45
CA PRO A 133 -4.56 10.52 16.97
C PRO A 133 -4.00 11.89 16.54
N ASP A 134 -4.87 12.88 16.36
CA ASP A 134 -4.48 14.21 15.90
C ASP A 134 -3.51 14.94 16.86
N HIS A 135 -3.47 14.56 18.15
CA HIS A 135 -2.55 15.13 19.12
C HIS A 135 -1.10 14.62 18.98
N VAL A 136 -0.89 13.56 18.19
CA VAL A 136 0.46 13.06 17.91
C VAL A 136 1.15 14.03 16.96
N GLY A 137 2.22 14.65 17.45
CA GLY A 137 2.98 15.63 16.67
C GLY A 137 3.60 15.03 15.41
N PRO A 138 3.82 15.86 14.35
CA PRO A 138 4.32 15.39 13.07
C PRO A 138 5.67 14.67 13.16
N GLY A 139 6.60 15.12 14.01
CA GLY A 139 7.89 14.46 14.17
C GLY A 139 7.79 13.05 14.76
N VAL A 140 6.79 12.78 15.62
CA VAL A 140 6.53 11.43 16.13
C VAL A 140 5.91 10.56 15.02
N ALA A 141 5.01 11.11 14.23
CA ALA A 141 4.41 10.43 13.11
C ALA A 141 5.46 10.03 12.05
N GLU A 142 6.37 10.95 11.70
CA GLU A 142 7.50 10.69 10.80
C GLU A 142 8.43 9.60 11.34
N TYR A 143 8.75 9.65 12.63
CA TYR A 143 9.54 8.61 13.27
C TYR A 143 8.86 7.24 13.21
N CYS A 144 7.56 7.17 13.49
CA CYS A 144 6.79 5.93 13.42
C CYS A 144 6.74 5.36 11.98
N GLU A 145 6.55 6.22 10.99
CA GLU A 145 6.57 5.84 9.58
C GLU A 145 7.91 5.22 9.20
N ALA A 146 9.02 5.89 9.53
CA ALA A 146 10.37 5.42 9.24
C ALA A 146 10.69 4.09 9.94
N LEU A 147 10.30 3.96 11.22
CA LEU A 147 10.47 2.73 11.98
C LEU A 147 9.69 1.56 11.37
N LEU A 148 8.42 1.78 11.02
CA LEU A 148 7.60 0.74 10.39
C LEU A 148 8.12 0.34 9.01
N ALA A 149 8.61 1.28 8.20
CA ALA A 149 9.22 0.98 6.92
C ALA A 149 10.52 0.17 7.07
N GLU A 150 11.36 0.49 8.08
CA GLU A 150 12.55 -0.30 8.41
C GLU A 150 12.19 -1.73 8.84
N LYS A 151 11.22 -1.87 9.74
CA LYS A 151 10.80 -3.20 10.23
C LYS A 151 10.11 -4.03 9.16
N ALA A 152 9.37 -3.41 8.26
CA ALA A 152 8.72 -4.08 7.14
C ALA A 152 9.71 -4.73 6.16
N ALA A 153 10.94 -4.23 6.08
CA ALA A 153 12.01 -4.86 5.29
C ALA A 153 12.51 -6.20 5.88
N LEU A 154 12.24 -6.46 7.15
CA LEU A 154 12.75 -7.61 7.90
C LEU A 154 11.65 -8.58 8.35
N LEU A 155 10.42 -8.14 8.38
CA LEU A 155 9.30 -8.87 8.96
C LEU A 155 8.27 -9.20 7.88
N ARG A 156 7.52 -10.27 8.11
CA ARG A 156 6.31 -10.54 7.32
C ARG A 156 5.20 -9.55 7.68
N PRO A 157 4.19 -9.34 6.80
CA PRO A 157 3.09 -8.42 7.06
C PRO A 157 2.34 -8.68 8.37
N ASP A 158 2.09 -9.96 8.71
CA ASP A 158 1.45 -10.36 9.96
C ASP A 158 2.27 -10.00 11.21
N GLN A 159 3.59 -10.11 11.13
CA GLN A 159 4.51 -9.68 12.19
C GLN A 159 4.59 -8.16 12.30
N LEU A 160 4.59 -7.46 11.18
CA LEU A 160 4.58 -6.00 11.15
C LEU A 160 3.29 -5.44 11.78
N GLU A 161 2.14 -6.09 11.59
CA GLU A 161 0.88 -5.68 12.22
C GLU A 161 0.99 -5.70 13.76
N VAL A 162 1.63 -6.73 14.33
CA VAL A 162 1.90 -6.80 15.78
C VAL A 162 2.81 -5.67 16.24
N VAL A 163 3.83 -5.32 15.45
CA VAL A 163 4.73 -4.19 15.77
C VAL A 163 3.96 -2.87 15.71
N ALA A 164 3.12 -2.68 14.68
CA ALA A 164 2.30 -1.49 14.52
C ALA A 164 1.31 -1.31 15.69
N ASP A 165 0.65 -2.39 16.13
CA ASP A 165 -0.27 -2.36 17.27
C ASP A 165 0.47 -1.99 18.57
N ARG A 166 1.65 -2.55 18.82
CA ARG A 166 2.48 -2.19 19.99
C ARG A 166 2.94 -0.73 19.92
N LEU A 167 3.36 -0.27 18.76
CA LEU A 167 3.78 1.09 18.54
C LEU A 167 2.61 2.07 18.78
N ALA A 168 1.40 1.74 18.34
CA ALA A 168 0.20 2.52 18.59
C ALA A 168 -0.08 2.70 20.09
N ILE A 169 0.08 1.63 20.89
CA ILE A 169 -0.04 1.69 22.36
C ILE A 169 1.07 2.55 22.97
N THR A 170 2.30 2.45 22.45
CA THR A 170 3.44 3.23 22.97
C THR A 170 3.27 4.72 22.69
N VAL A 171 2.76 5.10 21.54
CA VAL A 171 2.56 6.50 21.13
C VAL A 171 1.32 7.11 21.82
N ASN A 172 0.33 6.30 22.12
CA ASN A 172 -0.91 6.71 22.78
C ASN A 172 -1.25 5.77 23.95
N PRO A 173 -0.45 5.75 25.04
CA PRO A 173 -0.57 4.78 26.13
C PRO A 173 -1.89 4.88 26.87
N ASP A 174 -2.43 6.08 26.99
CA ASP A 174 -3.70 6.32 27.69
C ASP A 174 -4.93 6.02 26.81
N GLY A 175 -4.71 5.65 25.55
CA GLY A 175 -5.79 5.40 24.59
C GLY A 175 -6.70 6.63 24.39
N VAL A 176 -6.16 7.83 24.58
CA VAL A 176 -6.91 9.06 24.45
C VAL A 176 -7.19 9.32 22.98
N PHE A 177 -8.47 9.34 22.65
CA PHE A 177 -8.96 9.82 21.37
C PHE A 177 -9.91 10.97 21.65
N SER A 178 -9.86 12.01 20.83
CA SER A 178 -10.85 13.10 20.91
C SER A 178 -12.26 12.56 20.64
N ASP A 179 -13.28 13.27 21.09
CA ASP A 179 -14.65 12.88 20.75
C ASP A 179 -14.92 12.95 19.24
N GLU A 180 -14.19 13.79 18.51
CA GLU A 180 -14.21 13.85 17.06
C GLU A 180 -13.58 12.61 16.42
N ASP A 181 -12.45 12.12 16.97
CA ASP A 181 -11.82 10.85 16.53
C ASP A 181 -12.77 9.66 16.73
N ARG A 182 -13.43 9.62 17.89
CA ARG A 182 -14.42 8.58 18.19
C ARG A 182 -15.64 8.70 17.29
N ALA A 183 -16.12 9.93 17.03
CA ALA A 183 -17.25 10.18 16.15
C ALA A 183 -16.93 9.77 14.70
N ARG A 184 -15.73 10.05 14.22
CA ARG A 184 -15.26 9.60 12.88
C ARG A 184 -15.19 8.08 12.75
N LYS A 185 -14.80 7.38 13.81
CA LYS A 185 -14.61 5.93 13.80
C LYS A 185 -15.88 5.14 14.11
N ARG A 186 -16.87 5.72 14.81
CA ARG A 186 -18.13 5.02 15.10
C ARG A 186 -19.01 4.93 13.87
N GLY A 187 -19.68 3.81 13.70
CA GLY A 187 -20.61 3.63 12.59
C GLY A 187 -20.93 2.19 12.29
N PHE A 188 -21.80 2.01 11.32
CA PHE A 188 -22.13 0.72 10.75
C PHE A 188 -21.88 0.78 9.25
N VAL A 189 -21.21 -0.25 8.73
CA VAL A 189 -20.88 -0.36 7.31
C VAL A 189 -21.32 -1.72 6.79
N TRP A 190 -22.11 -1.71 5.73
CA TRP A 190 -22.40 -2.91 4.97
C TRP A 190 -21.17 -3.35 4.17
N CYS A 191 -20.74 -4.61 4.33
CA CYS A 191 -19.58 -5.16 3.67
C CYS A 191 -20.00 -5.87 2.37
N GLY A 192 -19.87 -5.18 1.24
CA GLY A 192 -20.17 -5.73 -0.08
C GLY A 192 -21.66 -5.69 -0.44
N ARG A 193 -22.02 -6.52 -1.43
CA ARG A 193 -23.38 -6.69 -1.89
C ARG A 193 -24.11 -7.77 -1.06
N GLN A 194 -25.42 -7.72 -1.06
CA GLN A 194 -26.23 -8.81 -0.52
C GLN A 194 -25.85 -10.13 -1.19
N ARG A 195 -25.73 -11.18 -0.41
CA ARG A 195 -25.40 -12.52 -0.89
C ARG A 195 -26.60 -13.17 -1.58
N SER A 196 -26.37 -14.23 -2.34
CA SER A 196 -27.40 -15.00 -3.02
C SER A 196 -28.40 -15.67 -2.04
N ASP A 197 -28.03 -15.86 -0.80
CA ASP A 197 -28.89 -16.37 0.29
C ASP A 197 -29.74 -15.27 0.96
N GLY A 198 -29.70 -14.03 0.44
CA GLY A 198 -30.39 -12.87 1.01
C GLY A 198 -29.70 -12.25 2.21
N MET A 199 -28.59 -12.83 2.70
CA MET A 199 -27.86 -12.31 3.84
C MET A 199 -26.93 -11.18 3.45
N SER A 200 -26.70 -10.25 4.36
CA SER A 200 -25.75 -9.16 4.23
C SER A 200 -24.79 -9.16 5.43
N VAL A 201 -23.52 -8.87 5.15
CA VAL A 201 -22.49 -8.73 6.21
C VAL A 201 -22.29 -7.27 6.50
N GLY A 202 -22.30 -6.91 7.79
CA GLY A 202 -22.00 -5.57 8.25
C GLY A 202 -20.91 -5.55 9.33
N LYS A 203 -20.18 -4.45 9.44
CA LYS A 203 -19.23 -4.18 10.52
C LYS A 203 -19.77 -3.04 11.36
N LEU A 204 -19.82 -3.24 12.67
CA LEU A 204 -20.15 -2.21 13.65
C LEU A 204 -18.88 -1.72 14.33
N PHE A 205 -18.65 -0.42 14.28
CA PHE A 205 -17.61 0.27 15.05
C PHE A 205 -18.29 0.90 16.27
N ALA A 206 -18.13 0.25 17.42
CA ALA A 206 -18.78 0.62 18.66
C ALA A 206 -17.85 1.43 19.56
N THR A 207 -18.41 2.43 20.25
CA THR A 207 -17.71 3.09 21.36
C THR A 207 -17.56 2.13 22.56
N PRO A 208 -16.60 2.39 23.49
CA PRO A 208 -16.47 1.58 24.71
C PRO A 208 -17.80 1.45 25.49
N GLN A 209 -18.59 2.53 25.55
CA GLN A 209 -19.90 2.53 26.21
C GLN A 209 -20.89 1.59 25.53
N LEU A 210 -20.96 1.58 24.20
CA LEU A 210 -21.83 0.69 23.44
C LEU A 210 -21.40 -0.78 23.55
N ARG A 211 -20.09 -1.03 23.70
CA ARG A 211 -19.57 -2.38 23.89
C ARG A 211 -19.86 -2.96 25.26
N ALA A 212 -20.03 -2.08 26.28
CA ALA A 212 -20.29 -2.46 27.67
C ALA A 212 -21.78 -2.73 27.95
N MET A 213 -22.67 -2.45 27.00
CA MET A 213 -24.11 -2.76 27.04
C MET A 213 -24.36 -4.17 26.52
#